data_78e6376cbb247c0bddfa3c012e7317d1
#
_entry.id   78e6376cbb247c0bddfa3c012e7317d1
#
_cell.length_a   1.000
_cell.length_b   1.000
_cell.length_c   1.000
_cell.angle_alpha   90.00
_cell.angle_beta   90.00
_cell.angle_gamma   90.00
#
_symmetry.space_group_name_H-M   'P 1'
#
loop_
_entity.id
_entity.type
_entity.pdbx_description
1 polymer ?
#
loop_
_entity_poly.entity_id
_entity_poly.type
_entity_poly.pdbx_seq_one_letter_code
_entity_poly.pdbx_strand_id
1 'polypeptide(L)'
;MHLILFIIFLISLPFAAEGEILRLNRDEFIETALKNEPRFQETRMAVLAKEGRVEQIKAGALLPKFELSMLTGVVPGLRKETDYYGQEVKAWDFTKMGPYFGMNIQAAQPLNFGQLQLGLRAARADLQQKKMEIEGKEQFLKVHLLSYYYGYLLAKEMNKLAQDGHKQMRKAADNLEEALDDGDEDASQMDLLELKAGFFEIDKAVLEAKSGLKKAQLAAKFALSLPDEVSFQPADSVLAAVADFVPDLDSLKNWAYMHHPDIRRLTAGLEATSMQMELASARMAPEFFIMGEFEYAKSWAGDRTSLSKNAFAQDPVNKLSGAFGVGIKYRLNFWNQWENYKLARIEHRILRQTESYANRGIELQIEEKYEDFLVAKSKLESARNALRATEGMLKGAAMQYDLNPSKTSGLLASAYKKNLLMKKDYYFAVYEYNMAVARLFAQAGY
;
A
#
# COMPACT_ATOMS: atom_id res chain seq x y z
N MET A 1 -29.51 14.32 -16.88
CA MET A 1 -28.57 14.64 -17.95
C MET A 1 -27.69 15.78 -17.43
N HIS A 2 -26.72 15.42 -16.58
CA HIS A 2 -25.68 16.34 -16.10
C HIS A 2 -24.35 15.84 -16.63
N LEU A 3 -23.85 16.61 -17.57
CA LEU A 3 -22.53 16.49 -18.18
C LEU A 3 -21.52 16.84 -17.08
N ILE A 4 -20.83 15.85 -16.51
CA ILE A 4 -19.70 16.08 -15.59
C ILE A 4 -18.51 16.47 -16.46
N LEU A 5 -18.25 17.75 -16.50
CA LEU A 5 -17.01 18.33 -17.02
C LEU A 5 -15.87 17.87 -16.11
N PHE A 6 -15.07 16.92 -16.58
CA PHE A 6 -13.78 16.58 -15.98
C PHE A 6 -12.82 17.74 -16.32
N ILE A 7 -12.73 18.73 -15.43
CA ILE A 7 -11.64 19.70 -15.45
C ILE A 7 -10.40 18.95 -14.96
N ILE A 8 -9.61 18.47 -15.91
CA ILE A 8 -8.21 18.11 -15.67
C ILE A 8 -7.49 19.39 -15.29
N PHE A 9 -7.29 19.59 -13.99
CA PHE A 9 -6.36 20.57 -13.48
C PHE A 9 -4.95 20.01 -13.78
N LEU A 10 -4.51 20.24 -15.01
CA LEU A 10 -3.09 20.22 -15.34
C LEU A 10 -2.48 21.35 -14.51
N ILE A 11 -1.97 21.02 -13.33
CA ILE A 11 -0.98 21.85 -12.67
C ILE A 11 0.19 21.83 -13.63
N SER A 12 0.30 22.88 -14.43
CA SER A 12 1.50 23.21 -15.17
C SER A 12 2.60 23.42 -14.13
N LEU A 13 3.35 22.35 -13.84
CA LEU A 13 4.66 22.49 -13.24
C LEU A 13 5.43 23.43 -14.14
N PRO A 14 6.00 24.54 -13.63
CA PRO A 14 6.84 25.39 -14.43
C PRO A 14 7.95 24.51 -15.01
N PHE A 15 8.20 24.66 -16.30
CA PHE A 15 9.30 24.04 -17.02
C PHE A 15 10.58 24.31 -16.22
N ALA A 16 11.08 23.30 -15.51
CA ALA A 16 12.23 23.45 -14.65
C ALA A 16 13.44 23.69 -15.54
N ALA A 17 14.10 24.81 -15.33
CA ALA A 17 15.42 25.07 -15.84
C ALA A 17 16.38 23.99 -15.32
N GLU A 18 17.37 23.63 -16.13
CA GLU A 18 18.42 22.64 -15.78
C GLU A 18 18.90 22.87 -14.35
N GLY A 19 18.70 21.87 -13.48
CA GLY A 19 19.34 21.81 -12.17
C GLY A 19 18.50 22.21 -10.95
N GLU A 20 17.16 22.12 -11.00
CA GLU A 20 16.35 22.35 -9.79
C GLU A 20 16.68 21.32 -8.70
N ILE A 21 17.16 21.82 -7.54
CA ILE A 21 17.47 21.00 -6.37
C ILE A 21 16.29 21.07 -5.41
N LEU A 22 15.58 19.95 -5.29
CA LEU A 22 14.50 19.80 -4.32
C LEU A 22 15.09 19.53 -2.93
N ARG A 23 14.82 20.40 -1.96
CA ARG A 23 15.24 20.25 -0.57
C ARG A 23 14.03 19.94 0.29
N LEU A 24 14.03 18.78 0.94
CA LEU A 24 12.96 18.35 1.81
C LEU A 24 13.55 17.91 3.17
N ASN A 25 12.82 18.21 4.23
CA ASN A 25 13.09 17.61 5.54
C ASN A 25 12.55 16.16 5.58
N ARG A 26 12.78 15.47 6.69
CA ARG A 26 12.38 14.08 6.90
C ARG A 26 10.89 13.85 6.61
N ASP A 27 10.03 14.68 7.19
CA ASP A 27 8.58 14.48 7.14
C ASP A 27 8.01 14.86 5.76
N GLU A 28 8.50 15.94 5.16
CA GLU A 28 8.19 16.34 3.79
C GLU A 28 8.63 15.28 2.76
N PHE A 29 9.79 14.64 2.99
CA PHE A 29 10.28 13.56 2.14
C PHE A 29 9.32 12.36 2.17
N ILE A 30 8.90 11.93 3.37
CA ILE A 30 7.96 10.82 3.55
C ILE A 30 6.62 11.14 2.89
N GLU A 31 6.06 12.33 3.16
CA GLU A 31 4.76 12.73 2.61
C GLU A 31 4.78 12.78 1.08
N THR A 32 5.81 13.37 0.50
CA THR A 32 5.98 13.46 -0.96
C THR A 32 6.13 12.06 -1.58
N ALA A 33 6.96 11.22 -0.99
CA ALA A 33 7.17 9.86 -1.45
C ALA A 33 5.90 9.00 -1.38
N LEU A 34 5.16 9.06 -0.27
CA LEU A 34 3.87 8.36 -0.11
C LEU A 34 2.84 8.82 -1.14
N LYS A 35 2.83 10.10 -1.49
CA LYS A 35 1.92 10.64 -2.49
C LYS A 35 2.24 10.12 -3.90
N ASN A 36 3.51 9.94 -4.20
CA ASN A 36 4.00 9.56 -5.53
C ASN A 36 4.21 8.06 -5.71
N GLU A 37 4.22 7.26 -4.64
CA GLU A 37 4.47 5.80 -4.69
C GLU A 37 3.36 5.06 -5.44
N PRO A 38 3.63 4.44 -6.61
CA PRO A 38 2.61 3.79 -7.43
C PRO A 38 1.90 2.64 -6.72
N ARG A 39 2.63 1.85 -5.92
CA ARG A 39 2.08 0.70 -5.17
C ARG A 39 1.10 1.16 -4.10
N PHE A 40 1.32 2.33 -3.53
CA PHE A 40 0.43 2.92 -2.55
C PHE A 40 -0.84 3.48 -3.23
N GLN A 41 -0.70 4.05 -4.44
CA GLN A 41 -1.85 4.47 -5.26
C GLN A 41 -2.73 3.26 -5.65
N GLU A 42 -2.13 2.14 -6.09
CA GLU A 42 -2.86 0.89 -6.35
C GLU A 42 -3.70 0.47 -5.14
N THR A 43 -3.10 0.52 -3.95
CA THR A 43 -3.78 0.12 -2.72
C THR A 43 -4.93 1.08 -2.38
N ARG A 44 -4.79 2.39 -2.63
CA ARG A 44 -5.89 3.38 -2.49
C ARG A 44 -7.03 3.09 -3.47
N MET A 45 -6.73 2.73 -4.72
CA MET A 45 -7.75 2.33 -5.70
C MET A 45 -8.51 1.07 -5.26
N ALA A 46 -7.85 0.14 -4.57
CA ALA A 46 -8.51 -1.03 -3.99
C ALA A 46 -9.53 -0.66 -2.89
N VAL A 47 -9.30 0.41 -2.10
CA VAL A 47 -10.32 0.93 -1.16
C VAL A 47 -11.49 1.54 -1.91
N LEU A 48 -11.24 2.37 -2.93
CA LEU A 48 -12.30 2.95 -3.75
C LEU A 48 -13.17 1.87 -4.41
N ALA A 49 -12.56 0.76 -4.84
CA ALA A 49 -13.29 -0.40 -5.35
C ALA A 49 -14.21 -1.04 -4.28
N LYS A 50 -13.76 -1.12 -3.03
CA LYS A 50 -14.59 -1.60 -1.91
C LYS A 50 -15.69 -0.60 -1.54
N GLU A 51 -15.44 0.71 -1.58
CA GLU A 51 -16.46 1.75 -1.42
C GLU A 51 -17.52 1.66 -2.52
N GLY A 52 -17.10 1.51 -3.77
CA GLY A 52 -17.99 1.24 -4.90
C GLY A 52 -18.85 -0.01 -4.70
N ARG A 53 -18.30 -1.06 -4.08
CA ARG A 53 -19.06 -2.28 -3.75
C ARG A 53 -20.17 -2.02 -2.72
N VAL A 54 -19.88 -1.20 -1.69
CA VAL A 54 -20.91 -0.78 -0.70
C VAL A 54 -22.05 -0.01 -1.40
N GLU A 55 -21.71 0.95 -2.28
CA GLU A 55 -22.71 1.71 -3.02
C GLU A 55 -23.50 0.82 -4.02
N GLN A 56 -22.84 -0.14 -4.66
CA GLN A 56 -23.51 -1.13 -5.52
C GLN A 56 -24.54 -1.95 -4.76
N ILE A 57 -24.23 -2.38 -3.53
CA ILE A 57 -25.17 -3.12 -2.70
C ILE A 57 -26.36 -2.23 -2.32
N LYS A 58 -26.13 -0.97 -1.94
CA LYS A 58 -27.19 0.00 -1.64
C LYS A 58 -28.10 0.22 -2.86
N ALA A 59 -27.52 0.49 -4.01
CA ALA A 59 -28.28 0.73 -5.24
C ALA A 59 -29.10 -0.49 -5.65
N GLY A 60 -28.50 -1.69 -5.64
CA GLY A 60 -29.18 -2.93 -5.98
C GLY A 60 -30.29 -3.35 -5.03
N ALA A 61 -30.38 -2.71 -3.88
CA ALA A 61 -31.34 -2.99 -2.86
C ALA A 61 -32.51 -1.98 -2.78
N LEU A 62 -32.21 -0.72 -3.08
CA LEU A 62 -33.18 0.36 -3.02
C LEU A 62 -33.90 0.62 -4.35
N LEU A 63 -33.26 0.24 -5.45
CA LEU A 63 -33.79 0.47 -6.78
C LEU A 63 -34.32 -0.82 -7.41
N PRO A 64 -35.50 -0.78 -8.09
CA PRO A 64 -35.97 -1.90 -8.88
C PRO A 64 -34.97 -2.26 -9.96
N LYS A 65 -34.85 -3.55 -10.23
CA LYS A 65 -34.11 -4.03 -11.39
C LYS A 65 -35.02 -3.99 -12.59
N PHE A 66 -34.66 -3.21 -13.59
CA PHE A 66 -35.33 -3.13 -14.87
C PHE A 66 -34.58 -3.96 -15.89
N GLU A 67 -35.30 -4.82 -16.59
CA GLU A 67 -34.78 -5.59 -17.71
C GLU A 67 -35.66 -5.36 -18.93
N LEU A 68 -35.05 -4.91 -20.01
CA LEU A 68 -35.70 -4.72 -21.30
C LEU A 68 -35.12 -5.77 -22.26
N SER A 69 -35.98 -6.66 -22.73
CA SER A 69 -35.64 -7.64 -23.76
C SER A 69 -36.40 -7.31 -25.03
N MET A 70 -35.68 -7.25 -26.14
CA MET A 70 -36.26 -7.07 -27.47
C MET A 70 -35.83 -8.23 -28.35
N LEU A 71 -36.79 -8.79 -29.08
CA LEU A 71 -36.56 -9.86 -30.01
C LEU A 71 -37.19 -9.51 -31.35
N THR A 72 -36.42 -9.61 -32.42
CA THR A 72 -36.92 -9.49 -33.80
C THR A 72 -36.52 -10.71 -34.60
N GLY A 73 -37.37 -11.12 -35.50
CA GLY A 73 -37.11 -12.32 -36.30
C GLY A 73 -38.23 -12.61 -37.28
N VAL A 74 -38.33 -13.86 -37.66
CA VAL A 74 -39.37 -14.37 -38.54
C VAL A 74 -40.11 -15.49 -37.81
N VAL A 75 -41.42 -15.42 -37.77
CA VAL A 75 -42.26 -16.44 -37.12
C VAL A 75 -43.30 -16.99 -38.09
N PRO A 76 -43.72 -18.23 -37.86
CA PRO A 76 -44.84 -18.78 -38.64
C PRO A 76 -46.14 -18.04 -38.34
N GLY A 77 -47.03 -18.02 -39.30
CA GLY A 77 -48.38 -17.50 -39.12
C GLY A 77 -49.24 -18.39 -38.22
N LEU A 78 -50.41 -17.85 -37.86
CA LEU A 78 -51.44 -18.61 -37.16
C LEU A 78 -52.65 -18.76 -38.07
N ARG A 79 -53.20 -19.96 -38.14
CA ARG A 79 -54.46 -20.24 -38.82
C ARG A 79 -55.50 -20.70 -37.80
N LYS A 80 -56.76 -20.44 -38.13
CA LYS A 80 -57.87 -20.98 -37.37
C LYS A 80 -58.08 -22.43 -37.73
N GLU A 81 -58.18 -23.27 -36.72
CA GLU A 81 -58.65 -24.66 -36.85
C GLU A 81 -59.82 -24.87 -35.90
N THR A 82 -60.62 -25.85 -36.18
CA THR A 82 -61.68 -26.28 -35.29
C THR A 82 -61.24 -27.58 -34.65
N ASP A 83 -61.28 -27.61 -33.32
CA ASP A 83 -60.89 -28.81 -32.58
C ASP A 83 -62.00 -29.90 -32.63
N TYR A 84 -61.72 -31.05 -32.05
CA TYR A 84 -62.65 -32.18 -32.01
C TYR A 84 -64.01 -31.81 -31.32
N TYR A 85 -64.04 -30.78 -30.47
CA TYR A 85 -65.21 -30.31 -29.77
C TYR A 85 -65.93 -29.17 -30.48
N GLY A 86 -65.56 -28.82 -31.71
CA GLY A 86 -66.13 -27.73 -32.46
C GLY A 86 -65.73 -26.34 -32.06
N GLN A 87 -64.67 -26.21 -31.23
CA GLN A 87 -64.15 -24.91 -30.80
C GLN A 87 -63.08 -24.39 -31.74
N GLU A 88 -63.10 -23.07 -32.00
CA GLU A 88 -62.00 -22.42 -32.76
C GLU A 88 -60.71 -22.42 -31.96
N VAL A 89 -59.69 -23.08 -32.45
CA VAL A 89 -58.33 -23.07 -31.92
C VAL A 89 -57.34 -22.46 -32.92
N LYS A 90 -56.23 -21.95 -32.45
CA LYS A 90 -55.18 -21.42 -33.29
C LYS A 90 -54.09 -22.46 -33.45
N ALA A 91 -53.79 -22.81 -34.71
CA ALA A 91 -52.67 -23.71 -35.06
C ALA A 91 -51.60 -22.95 -35.84
N TRP A 92 -50.36 -23.42 -35.71
CA TRP A 92 -49.26 -22.83 -36.43
C TRP A 92 -49.38 -23.10 -37.94
N ASP A 93 -49.19 -22.05 -38.77
CA ASP A 93 -49.16 -22.12 -40.21
C ASP A 93 -47.73 -21.86 -40.72
N PHE A 94 -46.95 -22.91 -40.82
CA PHE A 94 -45.57 -22.83 -41.31
C PHE A 94 -45.46 -22.51 -42.82
N THR A 95 -46.55 -22.46 -43.53
CA THR A 95 -46.58 -22.06 -44.96
C THR A 95 -46.56 -20.53 -45.12
N LYS A 96 -46.87 -19.79 -44.05
CA LYS A 96 -46.89 -18.32 -43.99
C LYS A 96 -45.92 -17.84 -42.96
N MET A 97 -44.77 -17.40 -43.38
CA MET A 97 -43.75 -16.78 -42.48
C MET A 97 -43.82 -15.25 -42.59
N GLY A 98 -43.61 -14.57 -41.52
CA GLY A 98 -43.60 -13.11 -41.50
C GLY A 98 -42.74 -12.49 -40.43
N PRO A 99 -42.40 -11.19 -40.54
CA PRO A 99 -41.63 -10.50 -39.55
C PRO A 99 -42.32 -10.51 -38.18
N TYR A 100 -41.50 -10.56 -37.15
CA TYR A 100 -41.92 -10.54 -35.75
C TYR A 100 -41.09 -9.51 -34.95
N PHE A 101 -41.75 -8.82 -34.08
CA PHE A 101 -41.15 -7.97 -33.05
C PHE A 101 -41.78 -8.27 -31.72
N GLY A 102 -40.95 -8.57 -30.71
CA GLY A 102 -41.33 -8.75 -29.32
C GLY A 102 -40.54 -7.81 -28.40
N MET A 103 -41.19 -7.27 -27.41
CA MET A 103 -40.60 -6.45 -26.38
C MET A 103 -41.16 -6.89 -25.03
N ASN A 104 -40.28 -7.15 -24.07
CA ASN A 104 -40.64 -7.47 -22.70
C ASN A 104 -39.89 -6.52 -21.78
N ILE A 105 -40.58 -5.85 -20.89
CA ILE A 105 -40.05 -5.00 -19.83
C ILE A 105 -40.41 -5.65 -18.53
N GLN A 106 -39.41 -6.03 -17.74
CA GLN A 106 -39.60 -6.54 -16.37
C GLN A 106 -39.00 -5.57 -15.36
N ALA A 107 -39.72 -5.33 -14.28
CA ALA A 107 -39.24 -4.59 -13.13
C ALA A 107 -39.42 -5.48 -11.89
N ALA A 108 -38.31 -5.73 -11.17
CA ALA A 108 -38.34 -6.55 -9.98
C ALA A 108 -37.66 -5.85 -8.80
N GLN A 109 -38.36 -5.74 -7.67
CA GLN A 109 -37.85 -5.17 -6.42
C GLN A 109 -37.83 -6.23 -5.33
N PRO A 110 -36.67 -6.70 -4.87
CA PRO A 110 -36.61 -7.56 -3.67
C PRO A 110 -37.00 -6.78 -2.41
N LEU A 111 -37.74 -7.42 -1.53
CA LEU A 111 -38.20 -6.85 -0.24
C LEU A 111 -37.45 -7.48 0.95
N ASN A 112 -36.28 -8.05 0.73
CA ASN A 112 -35.52 -8.77 1.74
C ASN A 112 -34.63 -7.82 2.58
N PHE A 113 -35.29 -6.92 3.33
CA PHE A 113 -34.61 -5.87 4.11
C PHE A 113 -33.57 -6.42 5.11
N GLY A 114 -33.83 -7.59 5.74
CA GLY A 114 -32.87 -8.23 6.66
C GLY A 114 -31.58 -8.67 5.96
N GLN A 115 -31.71 -9.37 4.84
CA GLN A 115 -30.53 -9.80 4.04
C GLN A 115 -29.76 -8.61 3.49
N LEU A 116 -30.46 -7.54 3.12
CA LEU A 116 -29.83 -6.31 2.67
C LEU A 116 -28.99 -5.66 3.76
N GLN A 117 -29.56 -5.48 4.96
CA GLN A 117 -28.81 -4.88 6.07
C GLN A 117 -27.58 -5.69 6.43
N LEU A 118 -27.68 -7.01 6.50
CA LEU A 118 -26.55 -7.91 6.75
C LEU A 118 -25.51 -7.82 5.65
N GLY A 119 -25.93 -7.82 4.37
CA GLY A 119 -25.02 -7.66 3.24
C GLY A 119 -24.31 -6.31 3.25
N LEU A 120 -24.99 -5.24 3.62
CA LEU A 120 -24.41 -3.91 3.73
C LEU A 120 -23.42 -3.81 4.91
N ARG A 121 -23.76 -4.41 6.06
CA ARG A 121 -22.85 -4.47 7.22
C ARG A 121 -21.60 -5.28 6.89
N ALA A 122 -21.73 -6.44 6.26
CA ALA A 122 -20.62 -7.25 5.81
C ALA A 122 -19.70 -6.49 4.84
N ALA A 123 -20.27 -5.78 3.87
CA ALA A 123 -19.49 -4.99 2.91
C ALA A 123 -18.77 -3.80 3.56
N ARG A 124 -19.39 -3.16 4.56
CA ARG A 124 -18.74 -2.10 5.34
C ARG A 124 -17.62 -2.62 6.21
N ALA A 125 -17.77 -3.77 6.83
CA ALA A 125 -16.72 -4.41 7.61
C ALA A 125 -15.53 -4.84 6.72
N ASP A 126 -15.80 -5.37 5.52
CA ASP A 126 -14.78 -5.68 4.51
C ASP A 126 -14.05 -4.41 4.01
N LEU A 127 -14.78 -3.30 3.82
CA LEU A 127 -14.19 -2.00 3.52
C LEU A 127 -13.28 -1.51 4.66
N GLN A 128 -13.74 -1.63 5.91
CA GLN A 128 -12.96 -1.24 7.08
C GLN A 128 -11.70 -2.09 7.22
N GLN A 129 -11.79 -3.41 7.01
CA GLN A 129 -10.65 -4.31 6.97
C GLN A 129 -9.62 -3.85 5.92
N LYS A 130 -10.08 -3.46 4.72
CA LYS A 130 -9.19 -2.98 3.65
C LYS A 130 -8.53 -1.64 4.00
N LYS A 131 -9.23 -0.74 4.68
CA LYS A 131 -8.64 0.53 5.16
C LYS A 131 -7.52 0.27 6.19
N MET A 132 -7.73 -0.66 7.11
CA MET A 132 -6.70 -1.03 8.10
C MET A 132 -5.49 -1.73 7.46
N GLU A 133 -5.71 -2.53 6.42
CA GLU A 133 -4.59 -3.12 5.65
C GLU A 133 -3.71 -2.05 5.01
N ILE A 134 -4.30 -0.96 4.50
CA ILE A 134 -3.55 0.16 3.94
C ILE A 134 -2.77 0.88 5.02
N GLU A 135 -3.40 1.17 6.14
CA GLU A 135 -2.75 1.84 7.27
C GLU A 135 -1.50 1.07 7.72
N GLY A 136 -1.60 -0.26 7.83
CA GLY A 136 -0.45 -1.11 8.14
C GLY A 136 0.65 -1.05 7.07
N LYS A 137 0.29 -1.13 5.79
CA LYS A 137 1.27 -1.00 4.69
C LYS A 137 1.95 0.36 4.67
N GLU A 138 1.22 1.43 4.99
CA GLU A 138 1.76 2.79 5.08
C GLU A 138 2.84 2.89 6.16
N GLN A 139 2.62 2.32 7.35
CA GLN A 139 3.60 2.32 8.43
C GLN A 139 4.91 1.64 8.03
N PHE A 140 4.84 0.45 7.42
CA PHE A 140 6.03 -0.23 6.93
C PHE A 140 6.73 0.53 5.78
N LEU A 141 5.96 1.14 4.89
CA LEU A 141 6.52 1.96 3.82
C LEU A 141 7.24 3.19 4.36
N LYS A 142 6.70 3.86 5.40
CA LYS A 142 7.36 4.98 6.08
C LYS A 142 8.74 4.57 6.61
N VAL A 143 8.86 3.40 7.24
CA VAL A 143 10.17 2.88 7.70
C VAL A 143 11.14 2.69 6.54
N HIS A 144 10.66 2.16 5.43
CA HIS A 144 11.48 1.96 4.23
C HIS A 144 11.93 3.30 3.63
N LEU A 145 11.04 4.28 3.56
CA LEU A 145 11.36 5.64 3.11
C LEU A 145 12.38 6.33 4.03
N LEU A 146 12.23 6.16 5.35
CA LEU A 146 13.22 6.64 6.33
C LEU A 146 14.60 6.03 6.11
N SER A 147 14.68 4.77 5.67
CA SER A 147 15.97 4.15 5.35
C SER A 147 16.67 4.82 4.16
N TYR A 148 15.92 5.32 3.18
CA TYR A 148 16.50 6.12 2.09
C TYR A 148 16.95 7.50 2.57
N TYR A 149 16.16 8.18 3.38
CA TYR A 149 16.48 9.50 3.89
C TYR A 149 17.73 9.49 4.78
N TYR A 150 17.72 8.65 5.83
CA TYR A 150 18.87 8.52 6.72
C TYR A 150 20.08 7.87 6.05
N GLY A 151 19.85 6.94 5.11
CA GLY A 151 20.89 6.34 4.29
C GLY A 151 21.60 7.37 3.40
N TYR A 152 20.86 8.34 2.86
CA TYR A 152 21.47 9.46 2.13
C TYR A 152 22.33 10.32 3.05
N LEU A 153 21.84 10.70 4.24
CA LEU A 153 22.60 11.48 5.22
C LEU A 153 23.85 10.72 5.67
N LEU A 154 23.74 9.43 5.95
CA LEU A 154 24.90 8.57 6.28
C LEU A 154 25.93 8.57 5.15
N ALA A 155 25.50 8.34 3.91
CA ALA A 155 26.39 8.32 2.76
C ALA A 155 27.09 9.67 2.53
N LYS A 156 26.39 10.78 2.80
CA LYS A 156 26.97 12.13 2.76
C LYS A 156 28.05 12.32 3.81
N GLU A 157 27.80 11.89 5.05
CA GLU A 157 28.82 11.95 6.12
C GLU A 157 30.02 11.03 5.83
N MET A 158 29.77 9.82 5.31
CA MET A 158 30.84 8.91 4.92
C MET A 158 31.70 9.49 3.81
N ASN A 159 31.11 10.10 2.79
CA ASN A 159 31.86 10.73 1.71
C ASN A 159 32.69 11.92 2.20
N LYS A 160 32.14 12.75 3.08
CA LYS A 160 32.88 13.85 3.72
C LYS A 160 34.04 13.32 4.55
N LEU A 161 33.80 12.30 5.39
CA LEU A 161 34.81 11.69 6.25
C LEU A 161 35.96 11.08 5.44
N ALA A 162 35.66 10.38 4.34
CA ALA A 162 36.68 9.81 3.46
C ALA A 162 37.54 10.88 2.77
N GLN A 163 36.90 11.95 2.27
CA GLN A 163 37.61 13.08 1.65
C GLN A 163 38.48 13.84 2.65
N ASP A 164 37.99 14.09 3.87
CA ASP A 164 38.75 14.73 4.93
C ASP A 164 39.95 13.85 5.32
N GLY A 165 39.72 12.52 5.44
CA GLY A 165 40.80 11.55 5.70
C GLY A 165 41.88 11.56 4.63
N HIS A 166 41.50 11.51 3.35
CA HIS A 166 42.46 11.59 2.23
C HIS A 166 43.26 12.89 2.26
N LYS A 167 42.60 14.03 2.46
CA LYS A 167 43.25 15.34 2.53
C LYS A 167 44.29 15.41 3.67
N GLN A 168 43.95 14.91 4.84
CA GLN A 168 44.85 14.93 6.01
C GLN A 168 46.03 13.97 5.81
N MET A 169 45.78 12.78 5.25
CA MET A 169 46.85 11.81 4.99
C MET A 169 47.82 12.35 3.94
N ARG A 170 47.33 13.01 2.89
CA ARG A 170 48.17 13.64 1.90
C ARG A 170 49.05 14.73 2.52
N LYS A 171 48.44 15.63 3.31
CA LYS A 171 49.17 16.67 4.02
C LYS A 171 50.27 16.10 4.93
N ALA A 172 49.98 14.99 5.62
CA ALA A 172 50.96 14.34 6.48
C ALA A 172 52.13 13.75 5.66
N ALA A 173 51.86 13.17 4.48
CA ALA A 173 52.93 12.66 3.59
C ALA A 173 53.77 13.78 2.97
N ASP A 174 53.14 14.85 2.52
CA ASP A 174 53.81 16.02 1.96
C ASP A 174 54.74 16.67 3.01
N ASN A 175 54.28 16.84 4.25
CA ASN A 175 55.08 17.38 5.35
C ASN A 175 56.28 16.46 5.71
N LEU A 176 56.08 15.13 5.69
CA LEU A 176 57.15 14.19 5.99
C LEU A 176 58.20 14.09 4.86
N GLU A 177 57.75 14.24 3.61
CA GLU A 177 58.66 14.30 2.44
C GLU A 177 59.50 15.58 2.49
N GLU A 178 58.94 16.74 2.81
CA GLU A 178 59.66 18.01 3.01
C GLU A 178 60.68 17.90 4.16
N ALA A 179 60.31 17.31 5.31
CA ALA A 179 61.23 17.10 6.42
C ALA A 179 62.41 16.17 6.06
N LEU A 180 62.20 15.15 5.24
CA LEU A 180 63.25 14.28 4.72
C LEU A 180 64.21 15.01 3.75
N ASP A 181 63.64 15.86 2.88
CA ASP A 181 64.43 16.65 1.91
C ASP A 181 65.27 17.73 2.64
N ASP A 182 64.77 18.30 3.74
CA ASP A 182 65.48 19.25 4.58
C ASP A 182 66.55 18.58 5.48
N GLY A 183 66.67 17.26 5.44
CA GLY A 183 67.69 16.50 6.19
C GLY A 183 67.41 16.39 7.68
N ASP A 184 66.15 16.42 8.08
CA ASP A 184 65.75 16.25 9.49
C ASP A 184 66.06 14.81 9.96
N GLU A 185 66.99 14.68 10.93
CA GLU A 185 67.44 13.37 11.46
C GLU A 185 66.33 12.57 12.13
N ASP A 186 65.28 13.22 12.57
CA ASP A 186 64.12 12.58 13.23
C ASP A 186 63.05 12.12 12.19
N ALA A 187 63.15 12.47 10.90
CA ALA A 187 62.29 12.06 9.83
C ALA A 187 62.63 10.63 9.31
N SER A 188 61.63 9.76 9.21
CA SER A 188 61.81 8.37 8.79
C SER A 188 61.32 8.11 7.38
N GLN A 189 62.23 7.63 6.50
CA GLN A 189 61.87 7.12 5.17
C GLN A 189 60.85 5.97 5.24
N MET A 190 60.92 5.14 6.30
CA MET A 190 59.96 4.04 6.52
C MET A 190 58.57 4.53 6.79
N ASP A 191 58.42 5.59 7.62
CA ASP A 191 57.12 6.20 7.92
C ASP A 191 56.48 6.81 6.67
N LEU A 192 57.28 7.42 5.79
CA LEU A 192 56.80 7.91 4.49
C LEU A 192 56.28 6.78 3.59
N LEU A 193 57.01 5.66 3.53
CA LEU A 193 56.58 4.48 2.77
C LEU A 193 55.31 3.85 3.37
N GLU A 194 55.20 3.80 4.69
CA GLU A 194 53.98 3.34 5.37
C GLU A 194 52.75 4.24 5.05
N LEU A 195 52.95 5.56 5.10
CA LEU A 195 51.89 6.52 4.68
C LEU A 195 51.53 6.33 3.20
N LYS A 196 52.52 6.22 2.30
CA LYS A 196 52.30 6.00 0.86
C LYS A 196 51.58 4.66 0.59
N ALA A 197 51.92 3.59 1.31
CA ALA A 197 51.19 2.33 1.24
C ALA A 197 49.73 2.44 1.69
N GLY A 198 49.46 3.27 2.70
CA GLY A 198 48.11 3.55 3.18
C GLY A 198 47.23 4.33 2.19
N PHE A 199 47.78 5.02 1.20
CA PHE A 199 46.99 5.76 0.21
C PHE A 199 46.04 4.87 -0.58
N PHE A 200 46.43 3.63 -0.91
CA PHE A 200 45.56 2.71 -1.61
C PHE A 200 44.26 2.43 -0.83
N GLU A 201 44.36 2.24 0.49
CA GLU A 201 43.17 1.99 1.34
C GLU A 201 42.25 3.21 1.41
N ILE A 202 42.85 4.41 1.53
CA ILE A 202 42.04 5.64 1.63
C ILE A 202 41.44 6.05 0.28
N ASP A 203 42.17 5.86 -0.82
CA ASP A 203 41.64 6.09 -2.17
C ASP A 203 40.47 5.16 -2.48
N LYS A 204 40.59 3.89 -2.11
CA LYS A 204 39.49 2.93 -2.19
C LYS A 204 38.31 3.40 -1.37
N ALA A 205 38.54 3.83 -0.12
CA ALA A 205 37.47 4.35 0.75
C ALA A 205 36.77 5.58 0.15
N VAL A 206 37.51 6.50 -0.48
CA VAL A 206 36.94 7.67 -1.17
C VAL A 206 36.07 7.25 -2.35
N LEU A 207 36.54 6.30 -3.16
CA LEU A 207 35.77 5.79 -4.31
C LEU A 207 34.48 5.07 -3.87
N GLU A 208 34.58 4.24 -2.83
CA GLU A 208 33.45 3.54 -2.26
C GLU A 208 32.41 4.52 -1.65
N ALA A 209 32.87 5.51 -0.90
CA ALA A 209 32.02 6.53 -0.29
C ALA A 209 31.34 7.41 -1.35
N LYS A 210 32.05 7.82 -2.39
CA LYS A 210 31.50 8.57 -3.53
C LYS A 210 30.45 7.74 -4.29
N SER A 211 30.73 6.47 -4.53
CA SER A 211 29.77 5.54 -5.15
C SER A 211 28.55 5.33 -4.26
N GLY A 212 28.76 5.16 -2.95
CA GLY A 212 27.69 5.04 -1.95
C GLY A 212 26.77 6.24 -1.94
N LEU A 213 27.33 7.45 -1.95
CA LEU A 213 26.54 8.69 -2.01
C LEU A 213 25.72 8.77 -3.30
N LYS A 214 26.31 8.44 -4.45
CA LYS A 214 25.57 8.41 -5.72
C LYS A 214 24.42 7.40 -5.71
N LYS A 215 24.64 6.20 -5.16
CA LYS A 215 23.60 5.19 -5.02
C LYS A 215 22.47 5.67 -4.08
N ALA A 216 22.82 6.31 -2.96
CA ALA A 216 21.84 6.87 -2.03
C ALA A 216 21.01 8.00 -2.66
N GLN A 217 21.65 8.86 -3.48
CA GLN A 217 20.94 9.87 -4.27
C GLN A 217 19.96 9.25 -5.26
N LEU A 218 20.36 8.22 -5.99
CA LEU A 218 19.47 7.52 -6.92
C LEU A 218 18.32 6.83 -6.21
N ALA A 219 18.57 6.21 -5.06
CA ALA A 219 17.53 5.56 -4.26
C ALA A 219 16.51 6.56 -3.72
N ALA A 220 16.96 7.71 -3.20
CA ALA A 220 16.06 8.78 -2.73
C ALA A 220 15.26 9.39 -3.88
N LYS A 221 15.90 9.62 -5.04
CA LYS A 221 15.22 10.09 -6.26
C LYS A 221 14.15 9.11 -6.74
N PHE A 222 14.46 7.83 -6.74
CA PHE A 222 13.50 6.76 -7.07
C PHE A 222 12.32 6.76 -6.10
N ALA A 223 12.56 6.86 -4.78
CA ALA A 223 11.52 6.90 -3.77
C ALA A 223 10.57 8.10 -3.92
N LEU A 224 11.09 9.25 -4.35
CA LEU A 224 10.31 10.47 -4.63
C LEU A 224 9.63 10.45 -6.01
N SER A 225 9.94 9.47 -6.87
CA SER A 225 9.49 9.42 -8.27
C SER A 225 9.80 10.70 -9.05
N LEU A 226 11.01 11.26 -8.84
CA LEU A 226 11.42 12.50 -9.49
C LEU A 226 11.88 12.26 -10.93
N PRO A 227 11.61 13.20 -11.85
CA PRO A 227 12.13 13.18 -13.21
C PRO A 227 13.68 13.33 -13.23
N ASP A 228 14.30 12.98 -14.36
CA ASP A 228 15.75 12.93 -14.47
C ASP A 228 16.47 14.28 -14.29
N GLU A 229 15.79 15.35 -14.57
CA GLU A 229 16.30 16.73 -14.49
C GLU A 229 16.34 17.27 -13.06
N VAL A 230 15.56 16.69 -12.12
CA VAL A 230 15.47 17.16 -10.73
C VAL A 230 16.39 16.34 -9.84
N SER A 231 17.19 17.00 -9.01
CA SER A 231 17.99 16.35 -7.98
C SER A 231 17.41 16.61 -6.59
N PHE A 232 17.58 15.63 -5.70
CA PHE A 232 17.16 15.73 -4.31
C PHE A 232 18.35 15.95 -3.38
N GLN A 233 18.19 16.80 -2.38
CA GLN A 233 19.08 16.94 -1.24
C GLN A 233 18.26 17.01 0.06
N PRO A 234 18.65 16.27 1.12
CA PRO A 234 18.05 16.47 2.44
C PRO A 234 18.22 17.90 2.91
N ALA A 235 17.17 18.46 3.54
CA ALA A 235 17.26 19.75 4.20
C ALA A 235 18.19 19.68 5.42
N ASP A 236 18.24 18.53 6.08
CA ASP A 236 19.17 18.26 7.16
C ASP A 236 20.62 18.22 6.65
N SER A 237 21.47 18.97 7.33
CA SER A 237 22.88 19.07 6.96
C SER A 237 23.73 17.92 7.49
N VAL A 238 23.35 17.34 8.64
CA VAL A 238 24.11 16.31 9.38
C VAL A 238 23.17 15.20 9.82
N LEU A 239 23.70 13.97 9.84
CA LEU A 239 23.00 12.83 10.44
C LEU A 239 23.06 12.92 11.97
N ALA A 240 21.94 13.25 12.60
CA ALA A 240 21.79 13.31 14.05
C ALA A 240 20.88 12.21 14.58
N ALA A 241 21.09 11.80 15.83
CA ALA A 241 20.18 10.90 16.51
C ALA A 241 18.84 11.62 16.76
N VAL A 242 17.72 10.94 16.45
CA VAL A 242 16.39 11.46 16.76
C VAL A 242 16.23 11.63 18.27
N ALA A 243 15.58 12.74 18.65
CA ALA A 243 15.37 13.10 20.08
C ALA A 243 14.03 12.58 20.60
N ASP A 244 13.38 11.64 19.89
CA ASP A 244 12.05 11.16 20.24
C ASP A 244 12.08 10.41 21.59
N PHE A 245 11.09 10.69 22.41
CA PHE A 245 10.87 9.92 23.63
C PHE A 245 10.28 8.56 23.25
N VAL A 246 11.00 7.49 23.62
CA VAL A 246 10.52 6.11 23.43
C VAL A 246 9.88 5.66 24.74
N PRO A 247 8.56 5.35 24.74
CA PRO A 247 7.86 4.82 25.90
C PRO A 247 8.44 3.47 26.36
N ASP A 248 8.11 3.08 27.59
CA ASP A 248 8.43 1.75 28.09
C ASP A 248 7.68 0.64 27.35
N LEU A 249 8.17 -0.59 27.43
CA LEU A 249 7.65 -1.74 26.71
C LEU A 249 6.16 -1.99 26.96
N ASP A 250 5.73 -1.90 28.24
CA ASP A 250 4.33 -2.15 28.60
C ASP A 250 3.38 -1.09 28.01
N SER A 251 3.81 0.17 28.01
CA SER A 251 3.07 1.25 27.34
C SER A 251 2.94 1.04 25.83
N LEU A 252 4.00 0.57 25.16
CA LEU A 252 3.99 0.25 23.75
C LEU A 252 3.06 -0.94 23.42
N LYS A 253 3.08 -1.99 24.24
CA LYS A 253 2.16 -3.13 24.11
C LYS A 253 0.70 -2.72 24.27
N ASN A 254 0.41 -1.92 25.31
CA ASN A 254 -0.95 -1.42 25.56
C ASN A 254 -1.43 -0.51 24.43
N TRP A 255 -0.56 0.33 23.89
CA TRP A 255 -0.87 1.15 22.72
C TRP A 255 -1.18 0.28 21.50
N ALA A 256 -0.32 -0.69 21.19
CA ALA A 256 -0.47 -1.57 20.04
C ALA A 256 -1.76 -2.39 20.12
N TYR A 257 -2.14 -2.85 21.31
CA TYR A 257 -3.39 -3.60 21.46
C TYR A 257 -4.62 -2.82 21.00
N MET A 258 -4.61 -1.49 21.15
CA MET A 258 -5.73 -0.63 20.74
C MET A 258 -5.58 -0.07 19.32
N HIS A 259 -4.36 0.18 18.85
CA HIS A 259 -4.11 0.99 17.66
C HIS A 259 -3.40 0.24 16.53
N HIS A 260 -2.81 -0.94 16.80
CA HIS A 260 -2.06 -1.68 15.78
C HIS A 260 -2.94 -2.01 14.56
N PRO A 261 -2.54 -1.65 13.33
CA PRO A 261 -3.36 -1.82 12.13
C PRO A 261 -3.79 -3.27 11.89
N ASP A 262 -2.92 -4.24 12.16
CA ASP A 262 -3.23 -5.66 11.97
C ASP A 262 -4.25 -6.19 12.97
N ILE A 263 -4.22 -5.72 14.23
CA ILE A 263 -5.23 -6.08 15.24
C ILE A 263 -6.59 -5.50 14.81
N ARG A 264 -6.62 -4.23 14.42
CA ARG A 264 -7.83 -3.57 13.92
C ARG A 264 -8.36 -4.22 12.64
N ARG A 265 -7.47 -4.63 11.73
CA ARG A 265 -7.81 -5.40 10.53
C ARG A 265 -8.44 -6.74 10.86
N LEU A 266 -7.90 -7.48 11.81
CA LEU A 266 -8.44 -8.76 12.25
C LEU A 266 -9.80 -8.59 12.92
N THR A 267 -10.00 -7.58 13.76
CA THR A 267 -11.28 -7.27 14.38
C THR A 267 -12.35 -6.95 13.33
N ALA A 268 -12.02 -6.10 12.34
CA ALA A 268 -12.92 -5.81 11.22
C ALA A 268 -13.22 -7.05 10.36
N GLY A 269 -12.23 -7.93 10.16
CA GLY A 269 -12.39 -9.21 9.47
C GLY A 269 -13.31 -10.17 10.21
N LEU A 270 -13.21 -10.24 11.54
CA LEU A 270 -14.11 -11.04 12.37
C LEU A 270 -15.55 -10.54 12.29
N GLU A 271 -15.76 -9.21 12.32
CA GLU A 271 -17.09 -8.62 12.11
C GLU A 271 -17.61 -8.98 10.70
N ALA A 272 -16.77 -8.85 9.66
CA ALA A 272 -17.15 -9.19 8.29
C ALA A 272 -17.58 -10.65 8.15
N THR A 273 -16.79 -11.59 8.67
CA THR A 273 -17.11 -13.03 8.61
C THR A 273 -18.31 -13.41 9.47
N SER A 274 -18.54 -12.74 10.60
CA SER A 274 -19.75 -12.88 11.40
C SER A 274 -21.00 -12.47 10.62
N MET A 275 -20.96 -11.30 9.97
CA MET A 275 -22.06 -10.81 9.12
C MET A 275 -22.29 -11.70 7.90
N GLN A 276 -21.22 -12.27 7.31
CA GLN A 276 -21.34 -13.24 6.21
C GLN A 276 -22.02 -14.53 6.67
N MET A 277 -21.70 -15.03 7.86
CA MET A 277 -22.35 -16.21 8.46
C MET A 277 -23.84 -15.94 8.70
N GLU A 278 -24.20 -14.77 9.26
CA GLU A 278 -25.59 -14.35 9.45
C GLU A 278 -26.33 -14.19 8.12
N LEU A 279 -25.68 -13.61 7.09
CA LEU A 279 -26.22 -13.49 5.75
C LEU A 279 -26.45 -14.86 5.10
N ALA A 280 -25.53 -15.82 5.26
CA ALA A 280 -25.69 -17.17 4.78
C ALA A 280 -26.90 -17.87 5.44
N SER A 281 -27.11 -17.63 6.74
CA SER A 281 -28.30 -18.10 7.46
C SER A 281 -29.59 -17.41 6.94
N ALA A 282 -29.57 -16.10 6.76
CA ALA A 282 -30.73 -15.33 6.27
C ALA A 282 -31.15 -15.73 4.84
N ARG A 283 -30.23 -16.23 4.02
CA ARG A 283 -30.52 -16.75 2.66
C ARG A 283 -31.32 -18.06 2.66
N MET A 284 -31.49 -18.70 3.80
CA MET A 284 -32.39 -19.87 3.94
C MET A 284 -33.85 -19.42 4.08
N ALA A 285 -34.13 -18.15 4.35
CA ALA A 285 -35.49 -17.63 4.43
C ALA A 285 -36.06 -17.38 3.02
N PRO A 286 -37.41 -17.42 2.88
CA PRO A 286 -38.08 -17.02 1.65
C PRO A 286 -37.75 -15.56 1.26
N GLU A 287 -37.64 -15.33 -0.03
CA GLU A 287 -37.45 -14.00 -0.62
C GLU A 287 -38.78 -13.44 -1.06
N PHE A 288 -39.17 -12.27 -0.54
CA PHE A 288 -40.34 -11.52 -1.00
C PHE A 288 -39.89 -10.53 -2.07
N PHE A 289 -40.72 -10.33 -3.07
CA PHE A 289 -40.47 -9.36 -4.13
C PHE A 289 -41.75 -8.76 -4.69
N ILE A 290 -41.62 -7.55 -5.22
CA ILE A 290 -42.64 -6.92 -6.05
C ILE A 290 -42.15 -7.05 -7.48
N MET A 291 -43.01 -7.44 -8.40
CA MET A 291 -42.69 -7.56 -9.82
C MET A 291 -43.76 -6.88 -10.66
N GLY A 292 -43.32 -6.18 -11.67
CA GLY A 292 -44.13 -5.68 -12.77
C GLY A 292 -43.57 -6.22 -14.08
N GLU A 293 -44.46 -6.61 -14.99
CA GLU A 293 -44.10 -7.07 -16.33
C GLU A 293 -44.99 -6.39 -17.34
N PHE A 294 -44.39 -5.99 -18.46
CA PHE A 294 -45.09 -5.50 -19.63
C PHE A 294 -44.51 -6.21 -20.86
N GLU A 295 -45.41 -6.81 -21.63
CA GLU A 295 -45.05 -7.57 -22.81
C GLU A 295 -45.83 -7.06 -24.03
N TYR A 296 -45.13 -6.74 -25.10
CA TYR A 296 -45.66 -6.41 -26.37
C TYR A 296 -45.06 -7.35 -27.43
N ALA A 297 -45.91 -7.99 -28.21
CA ALA A 297 -45.51 -8.84 -29.32
C ALA A 297 -46.36 -8.55 -30.56
N LYS A 298 -45.73 -8.44 -31.71
CA LYS A 298 -46.37 -8.20 -32.97
C LYS A 298 -45.77 -9.06 -34.07
N SER A 299 -46.61 -9.81 -34.74
CA SER A 299 -46.28 -10.53 -35.94
C SER A 299 -47.05 -9.96 -37.15
N TRP A 300 -46.37 -9.93 -38.30
CA TRP A 300 -46.99 -9.61 -39.58
C TRP A 300 -47.21 -10.88 -40.42
N ALA A 301 -47.01 -12.07 -39.82
CA ALA A 301 -47.33 -13.35 -40.43
C ALA A 301 -48.77 -13.74 -40.16
N GLY A 302 -49.51 -14.23 -41.16
CA GLY A 302 -50.83 -14.80 -41.02
C GLY A 302 -52.01 -13.82 -41.22
N ASP A 303 -53.20 -14.28 -40.91
CA ASP A 303 -54.45 -13.59 -41.17
C ASP A 303 -54.73 -12.50 -40.13
N ARG A 304 -54.92 -11.26 -40.61
CA ARG A 304 -55.10 -10.07 -39.74
C ARG A 304 -56.53 -9.98 -39.15
N THR A 305 -57.44 -10.86 -39.51
CA THR A 305 -58.88 -10.62 -39.29
C THR A 305 -59.47 -11.21 -38.02
N SER A 306 -58.69 -11.89 -37.21
CA SER A 306 -59.32 -12.50 -36.02
C SER A 306 -58.53 -12.27 -34.70
N LEU A 307 -58.87 -11.19 -34.07
CA LEU A 307 -58.93 -11.17 -32.61
C LEU A 307 -60.01 -12.19 -32.22
N SER A 308 -59.61 -13.36 -31.78
CA SER A 308 -60.51 -14.35 -31.24
C SER A 308 -61.30 -13.73 -30.09
N LYS A 309 -62.62 -13.78 -30.10
CA LYS A 309 -63.46 -13.38 -28.99
C LYS A 309 -63.41 -14.36 -27.78
N ASN A 310 -62.70 -15.47 -27.97
CA ASN A 310 -62.50 -16.47 -26.93
C ASN A 310 -61.35 -16.03 -26.01
N ALA A 311 -61.62 -15.76 -24.76
CA ALA A 311 -60.64 -15.35 -23.75
C ALA A 311 -59.52 -16.38 -23.53
N PHE A 312 -59.72 -17.63 -23.86
CA PHE A 312 -58.73 -18.69 -23.73
C PHE A 312 -57.89 -18.91 -24.99
N ALA A 313 -58.27 -18.33 -26.11
CA ALA A 313 -57.50 -18.42 -27.36
C ALA A 313 -56.45 -17.30 -27.41
N GLN A 314 -55.33 -17.46 -26.69
CA GLN A 314 -54.23 -16.52 -26.71
C GLN A 314 -53.43 -16.58 -28.01
N ASP A 315 -53.12 -15.40 -28.56
CA ASP A 315 -52.25 -15.29 -29.72
C ASP A 315 -50.81 -15.08 -29.21
N PRO A 316 -49.93 -16.09 -29.32
CA PRO A 316 -48.57 -16.02 -28.77
C PRO A 316 -47.67 -15.03 -29.50
N VAL A 317 -48.01 -14.61 -30.71
CA VAL A 317 -47.22 -13.71 -31.55
C VAL A 317 -47.83 -12.33 -31.76
N ASN A 318 -49.05 -12.08 -31.29
CA ASN A 318 -49.66 -10.77 -31.23
C ASN A 318 -50.27 -10.58 -29.84
N LYS A 319 -49.52 -9.95 -28.96
CA LYS A 319 -49.82 -9.90 -27.53
C LYS A 319 -49.54 -8.50 -26.96
N LEU A 320 -50.43 -8.01 -26.18
CA LEU A 320 -50.22 -6.87 -25.28
C LEU A 320 -50.70 -7.28 -23.91
N SER A 321 -49.78 -7.40 -23.00
CA SER A 321 -50.10 -7.80 -21.65
C SER A 321 -49.26 -7.02 -20.63
N GLY A 322 -49.80 -6.83 -19.45
CA GLY A 322 -49.09 -6.29 -18.31
C GLY A 322 -49.60 -6.97 -17.05
N ALA A 323 -48.70 -7.18 -16.13
CA ALA A 323 -48.96 -7.77 -14.84
C ALA A 323 -48.17 -7.02 -13.75
N PHE A 324 -48.78 -6.91 -12.57
CA PHE A 324 -48.14 -6.41 -11.38
C PHE A 324 -48.56 -7.28 -10.20
N GLY A 325 -47.57 -7.63 -9.36
CA GLY A 325 -47.89 -8.50 -8.24
C GLY A 325 -46.79 -8.55 -7.16
N VAL A 326 -47.11 -9.17 -6.07
CA VAL A 326 -46.18 -9.52 -4.99
C VAL A 326 -45.97 -11.02 -5.03
N GLY A 327 -44.71 -11.44 -4.98
CA GLY A 327 -44.37 -12.84 -5.03
C GLY A 327 -43.50 -13.26 -3.85
N ILE A 328 -43.46 -14.58 -3.63
CA ILE A 328 -42.58 -15.24 -2.69
C ILE A 328 -41.73 -16.23 -3.50
N LYS A 329 -40.41 -16.17 -3.36
CA LYS A 329 -39.49 -17.12 -3.96
C LYS A 329 -38.78 -17.89 -2.84
N TYR A 330 -38.96 -19.19 -2.83
CA TYR A 330 -38.31 -20.06 -1.87
C TYR A 330 -37.49 -21.12 -2.59
N ARG A 331 -36.21 -21.17 -2.26
CA ARG A 331 -35.29 -22.14 -2.85
C ARG A 331 -35.34 -23.43 -2.05
N LEU A 332 -35.88 -24.49 -2.63
CA LEU A 332 -36.04 -25.79 -1.96
C LEU A 332 -34.74 -26.61 -1.85
N ASN A 333 -33.63 -26.13 -2.43
CA ASN A 333 -32.31 -26.76 -2.31
C ASN A 333 -31.57 -26.33 -1.04
N PHE A 334 -32.20 -26.52 0.14
CA PHE A 334 -31.68 -26.06 1.43
C PHE A 334 -30.38 -26.72 1.85
N TRP A 335 -30.08 -27.93 1.34
CA TRP A 335 -28.78 -28.59 1.59
C TRP A 335 -27.61 -27.73 1.10
N ASN A 336 -27.72 -27.10 -0.05
CA ASN A 336 -26.67 -26.21 -0.58
C ASN A 336 -26.54 -24.95 0.28
N GLN A 337 -27.66 -24.36 0.71
CA GLN A 337 -27.65 -23.20 1.60
C GLN A 337 -27.08 -23.56 2.98
N TRP A 338 -27.35 -24.75 3.47
CA TRP A 338 -26.81 -25.25 4.73
C TRP A 338 -25.28 -25.46 4.65
N GLU A 339 -24.77 -26.01 3.56
CA GLU A 339 -23.32 -26.14 3.36
C GLU A 339 -22.63 -24.77 3.24
N ASN A 340 -23.25 -23.80 2.57
CA ASN A 340 -22.74 -22.42 2.53
C ASN A 340 -22.68 -21.79 3.93
N TYR A 341 -23.68 -22.02 4.77
CA TYR A 341 -23.65 -21.57 6.17
C TYR A 341 -22.54 -22.25 6.97
N LYS A 342 -22.37 -23.58 6.83
CA LYS A 342 -21.27 -24.29 7.48
C LYS A 342 -19.90 -23.76 7.06
N LEU A 343 -19.73 -23.51 5.76
CA LEU A 343 -18.49 -22.93 5.23
C LEU A 343 -18.21 -21.56 5.86
N ALA A 344 -19.17 -20.64 5.84
CA ALA A 344 -19.03 -19.33 6.46
C ALA A 344 -18.72 -19.42 7.97
N ARG A 345 -19.33 -20.39 8.67
CA ARG A 345 -19.02 -20.66 10.08
C ARG A 345 -17.59 -21.16 10.31
N ILE A 346 -17.08 -21.99 9.40
CA ILE A 346 -15.69 -22.48 9.46
C ILE A 346 -14.73 -21.31 9.21
N GLU A 347 -14.98 -20.47 8.21
CA GLU A 347 -14.17 -19.28 7.90
C GLU A 347 -14.10 -18.32 9.10
N HIS A 348 -15.23 -18.06 9.75
CA HIS A 348 -15.25 -17.26 10.97
C HIS A 348 -14.43 -17.89 12.11
N ARG A 349 -14.49 -19.23 12.29
CA ARG A 349 -13.69 -19.93 13.31
C ARG A 349 -12.20 -19.88 13.01
N ILE A 350 -11.80 -20.06 11.74
CA ILE A 350 -10.39 -19.94 11.32
C ILE A 350 -9.87 -18.56 11.70
N LEU A 351 -10.59 -17.50 11.35
CA LEU A 351 -10.16 -16.14 11.63
C LEU A 351 -10.07 -15.84 13.14
N ARG A 352 -10.99 -16.40 13.95
CA ARG A 352 -10.96 -16.28 15.41
C ARG A 352 -9.75 -16.98 16.04
N GLN A 353 -9.32 -18.11 15.48
CA GLN A 353 -8.09 -18.76 15.92
C GLN A 353 -6.86 -17.95 15.49
N THR A 354 -6.89 -17.39 14.29
CA THR A 354 -5.84 -16.51 13.77
C THR A 354 -5.68 -15.26 14.65
N GLU A 355 -6.76 -14.66 15.15
CA GLU A 355 -6.71 -13.49 16.04
C GLU A 355 -5.89 -13.78 17.31
N SER A 356 -6.17 -14.91 17.99
CA SER A 356 -5.43 -15.28 19.21
C SER A 356 -3.93 -15.50 18.96
N TYR A 357 -3.59 -16.06 17.79
CA TYR A 357 -2.20 -16.27 17.40
C TYR A 357 -1.52 -14.96 17.00
N ALA A 358 -2.20 -14.12 16.24
CA ALA A 358 -1.68 -12.84 15.76
C ALA A 358 -1.41 -11.87 16.91
N ASN A 359 -2.31 -11.78 17.89
CA ASN A 359 -2.11 -10.91 19.06
C ASN A 359 -0.82 -11.26 19.81
N ARG A 360 -0.58 -12.56 20.05
CA ARG A 360 0.68 -13.02 20.66
C ARG A 360 1.90 -12.78 19.77
N GLY A 361 1.73 -12.94 18.47
CA GLY A 361 2.79 -12.68 17.50
C GLY A 361 3.19 -11.21 17.46
N ILE A 362 2.22 -10.29 17.47
CA ILE A 362 2.46 -8.84 17.51
C ILE A 362 3.17 -8.44 18.80
N GLU A 363 2.73 -8.98 19.94
CA GLU A 363 3.38 -8.75 21.23
C GLU A 363 4.85 -9.16 21.21
N LEU A 364 5.16 -10.38 20.72
CA LEU A 364 6.52 -10.86 20.57
C LEU A 364 7.36 -9.98 19.62
N GLN A 365 6.78 -9.54 18.50
CA GLN A 365 7.47 -8.66 17.56
C GLN A 365 7.79 -7.29 18.17
N ILE A 366 6.91 -6.75 19.02
CA ILE A 366 7.17 -5.49 19.73
C ILE A 366 8.31 -5.70 20.73
N GLU A 367 8.32 -6.80 21.49
CA GLU A 367 9.43 -7.15 22.39
C GLU A 367 10.75 -7.24 21.63
N GLU A 368 10.79 -7.95 20.50
CA GLU A 368 11.98 -8.06 19.65
C GLU A 368 12.47 -6.68 19.18
N LYS A 369 11.58 -5.82 18.71
CA LYS A 369 11.97 -4.48 18.24
C LYS A 369 12.36 -3.54 19.37
N TYR A 370 11.82 -3.75 20.57
CA TYR A 370 12.24 -3.02 21.77
C TYR A 370 13.67 -3.43 22.19
N GLU A 371 14.00 -4.72 22.16
CA GLU A 371 15.36 -5.19 22.41
C GLU A 371 16.33 -4.68 21.33
N ASP A 372 15.98 -4.72 20.06
CA ASP A 372 16.76 -4.11 18.97
C ASP A 372 17.06 -2.62 19.26
N PHE A 373 16.05 -1.88 19.75
CA PHE A 373 16.20 -0.48 20.14
C PHE A 373 17.16 -0.30 21.33
N LEU A 374 17.04 -1.10 22.37
CA LEU A 374 17.95 -1.02 23.55
C LEU A 374 19.40 -1.30 23.15
N VAL A 375 19.63 -2.30 22.29
CA VAL A 375 20.95 -2.60 21.75
C VAL A 375 21.48 -1.44 20.90
N ALA A 376 20.67 -0.88 20.02
CA ALA A 376 21.08 0.25 19.18
C ALA A 376 21.39 1.51 20.02
N LYS A 377 20.60 1.77 21.08
CA LYS A 377 20.84 2.85 22.04
C LYS A 377 22.18 2.68 22.76
N SER A 378 22.44 1.48 23.28
CA SER A 378 23.70 1.17 23.96
C SER A 378 24.92 1.29 23.04
N LYS A 379 24.81 0.80 21.79
CA LYS A 379 25.84 0.98 20.75
C LYS A 379 26.12 2.45 20.48
N LEU A 380 25.07 3.28 20.35
CA LEU A 380 25.21 4.72 20.11
C LEU A 380 25.93 5.42 21.26
N GLU A 381 25.56 5.11 22.51
CA GLU A 381 26.24 5.66 23.70
C GLU A 381 27.71 5.25 23.75
N SER A 382 28.00 3.97 23.49
CA SER A 382 29.37 3.45 23.46
C SER A 382 30.19 4.11 22.35
N ALA A 383 29.65 4.22 21.14
CA ALA A 383 30.31 4.88 20.01
C ALA A 383 30.56 6.38 20.26
N ARG A 384 29.61 7.06 20.92
CA ARG A 384 29.77 8.47 21.33
C ARG A 384 30.91 8.64 22.32
N ASN A 385 31.04 7.76 23.33
CA ASN A 385 32.10 7.79 24.30
C ASN A 385 33.48 7.47 23.66
N ALA A 386 33.54 6.48 22.79
CA ALA A 386 34.74 6.16 22.03
C ALA A 386 35.19 7.31 21.12
N LEU A 387 34.24 7.99 20.46
CA LEU A 387 34.54 9.16 19.63
C LEU A 387 35.14 10.29 20.48
N ARG A 388 34.53 10.61 21.63
CA ARG A 388 35.08 11.64 22.54
C ARG A 388 36.50 11.31 23.03
N ALA A 389 36.76 10.06 23.37
CA ALA A 389 38.09 9.61 23.76
C ALA A 389 39.11 9.78 22.62
N THR A 390 38.77 9.40 21.40
CA THR A 390 39.67 9.55 20.23
C THR A 390 39.82 11.00 19.79
N GLU A 391 38.86 11.87 19.98
CA GLU A 391 38.96 13.32 19.77
C GLU A 391 39.96 13.93 20.78
N GLY A 392 39.89 13.51 22.04
CA GLY A 392 40.88 13.91 23.07
C GLY A 392 42.32 13.43 22.73
N MET A 393 42.42 12.16 22.29
CA MET A 393 43.68 11.59 21.81
C MET A 393 44.28 12.37 20.61
N LEU A 394 43.42 12.70 19.63
CA LEU A 394 43.82 13.47 18.45
C LEU A 394 44.32 14.87 18.83
N LYS A 395 43.59 15.56 19.73
CA LYS A 395 44.03 16.87 20.24
C LYS A 395 45.39 16.80 20.94
N GLY A 396 45.58 15.78 21.82
CA GLY A 396 46.87 15.56 22.46
C GLY A 396 48.00 15.26 21.50
N ALA A 397 47.78 14.42 20.50
CA ALA A 397 48.74 14.13 19.47
C ALA A 397 49.06 15.36 18.59
N ALA A 398 48.08 16.20 18.26
CA ALA A 398 48.29 17.45 17.53
C ALA A 398 49.16 18.44 18.31
N MET A 399 48.92 18.60 19.64
CA MET A 399 49.76 19.47 20.49
C MET A 399 51.20 18.97 20.54
N GLN A 400 51.43 17.65 20.60
CA GLN A 400 52.81 17.08 20.57
C GLN A 400 53.45 17.27 19.22
N TYR A 401 52.72 17.15 18.13
CA TYR A 401 53.18 17.39 16.78
C TYR A 401 53.62 18.85 16.58
N ASP A 402 52.86 19.83 17.12
CA ASP A 402 53.24 21.25 17.08
C ASP A 402 54.56 21.53 17.80
N LEU A 403 54.91 20.73 18.83
CA LEU A 403 56.15 20.87 19.60
C LEU A 403 57.35 20.18 18.93
N ASN A 404 57.18 19.02 18.29
CA ASN A 404 58.18 18.25 17.62
C ASN A 404 57.60 17.44 16.45
N PRO A 405 57.43 18.07 15.27
CA PRO A 405 56.75 17.47 14.10
C PRO A 405 57.34 16.13 13.65
N SER A 406 58.68 16.08 13.51
CA SER A 406 59.37 14.93 12.92
C SER A 406 59.25 13.66 13.77
N LYS A 407 59.31 13.82 15.10
CA LYS A 407 59.27 12.69 16.06
C LYS A 407 57.88 12.17 16.36
N THR A 408 56.83 13.00 16.16
CA THR A 408 55.46 12.69 16.60
C THR A 408 54.48 12.55 15.40
N SER A 409 54.97 12.61 14.17
CA SER A 409 54.19 12.43 12.95
C SER A 409 53.43 11.10 12.90
N GLY A 410 54.07 9.98 13.27
CA GLY A 410 53.44 8.67 13.36
C GLY A 410 52.36 8.59 14.46
N LEU A 411 52.57 9.27 15.61
CA LEU A 411 51.55 9.35 16.66
C LEU A 411 50.32 10.11 16.19
N LEU A 412 50.50 11.25 15.52
CA LEU A 412 49.42 12.06 14.96
C LEU A 412 48.64 11.26 13.90
N ALA A 413 49.35 10.60 12.99
CA ALA A 413 48.68 9.78 11.96
C ALA A 413 47.87 8.63 12.56
N SER A 414 48.41 7.94 13.58
CA SER A 414 47.70 6.88 14.30
C SER A 414 46.46 7.40 15.04
N ALA A 415 46.58 8.53 15.75
CA ALA A 415 45.49 9.17 16.43
C ALA A 415 44.37 9.61 15.45
N TYR A 416 44.76 10.15 14.30
CA TYR A 416 43.85 10.55 13.25
C TYR A 416 43.10 9.36 12.64
N LYS A 417 43.83 8.27 12.29
CA LYS A 417 43.22 7.03 11.79
C LYS A 417 42.16 6.46 12.79
N LYS A 418 42.50 6.40 14.07
CA LYS A 418 41.58 5.94 15.13
C LYS A 418 40.34 6.85 15.24
N ASN A 419 40.54 8.17 15.19
CA ASN A 419 39.42 9.13 15.25
C ASN A 419 38.48 8.98 14.02
N LEU A 420 39.04 8.81 12.81
CA LEU A 420 38.24 8.57 11.61
C LEU A 420 37.40 7.30 11.72
N LEU A 421 38.00 6.20 12.22
CA LEU A 421 37.29 4.94 12.43
C LEU A 421 36.13 5.12 13.44
N MET A 422 36.38 5.79 14.56
CA MET A 422 35.35 6.03 15.56
C MET A 422 34.26 7.00 15.08
N LYS A 423 34.58 8.00 14.24
CA LYS A 423 33.58 8.84 13.57
C LYS A 423 32.69 8.03 12.63
N LYS A 424 33.28 7.14 11.84
CA LYS A 424 32.55 6.21 11.01
C LYS A 424 31.58 5.37 11.83
N ASP A 425 32.09 4.71 12.88
CA ASP A 425 31.28 3.84 13.75
C ASP A 425 30.16 4.61 14.46
N TYR A 426 30.44 5.86 14.88
CA TYR A 426 29.43 6.75 15.48
C TYR A 426 28.30 7.07 14.48
N TYR A 427 28.57 7.44 13.24
CA TYR A 427 27.52 7.74 12.27
C TYR A 427 26.72 6.49 11.89
N PHE A 428 27.35 5.31 11.81
CA PHE A 428 26.62 4.06 11.63
C PHE A 428 25.72 3.77 12.84
N ALA A 429 26.19 3.98 14.07
CA ALA A 429 25.40 3.80 15.27
C ALA A 429 24.22 4.78 15.34
N VAL A 430 24.38 6.04 14.90
CA VAL A 430 23.28 7.00 14.76
C VAL A 430 22.23 6.51 13.77
N TYR A 431 22.66 6.02 12.61
CA TYR A 431 21.76 5.46 11.60
C TYR A 431 21.00 4.24 12.14
N GLU A 432 21.70 3.27 12.75
CA GLU A 432 21.08 2.08 13.36
C GLU A 432 20.07 2.46 14.44
N TYR A 433 20.40 3.42 15.31
CA TYR A 433 19.49 3.94 16.33
C TYR A 433 18.22 4.57 15.74
N ASN A 434 18.37 5.47 14.78
CA ASN A 434 17.23 6.11 14.12
C ASN A 434 16.32 5.09 13.44
N MET A 435 16.91 4.08 12.81
CA MET A 435 16.14 2.99 12.16
C MET A 435 15.50 2.06 13.18
N ALA A 436 16.14 1.79 14.32
CA ALA A 436 15.57 0.99 15.40
C ALA A 436 14.33 1.68 16.02
N VAL A 437 14.42 2.99 16.28
CA VAL A 437 13.28 3.80 16.75
C VAL A 437 12.13 3.77 15.74
N ALA A 438 12.43 3.99 14.45
CA ALA A 438 11.41 3.98 13.40
C ALA A 438 10.72 2.61 13.26
N ARG A 439 11.48 1.51 13.34
CA ARG A 439 10.93 0.15 13.28
C ARG A 439 10.09 -0.18 14.50
N LEU A 440 10.53 0.24 15.68
CA LEU A 440 9.79 0.02 16.92
C LEU A 440 8.44 0.74 16.89
N PHE A 441 8.43 2.02 16.50
CA PHE A 441 7.18 2.79 16.40
C PHE A 441 6.23 2.21 15.33
N ALA A 442 6.73 1.84 14.16
CA ALA A 442 5.92 1.20 13.14
C ALA A 442 5.35 -0.16 13.61
N GLN A 443 6.14 -0.95 14.38
CA GLN A 443 5.68 -2.21 14.95
C GLN A 443 4.69 -2.02 16.10
N ALA A 444 4.73 -0.91 16.81
CA ALA A 444 3.74 -0.56 17.82
C ALA A 444 2.47 0.08 17.24
N GLY A 445 2.47 0.44 15.94
CA GLY A 445 1.33 1.13 15.31
C GLY A 445 1.24 2.62 15.70
N TYR A 446 2.38 3.25 15.92
CA TYR A 446 2.49 4.69 16.21
C TYR A 446 2.50 5.54 14.96
#